data_a56781a37cb7d8716d2cdbead7e5f459
#
_entry.id   a56781a37cb7d8716d2cdbead7e5f459
#
_cell.length_a   1.000
_cell.length_b   1.000
_cell.length_c   1.000
_cell.angle_alpha   90.00
_cell.angle_beta   90.00
_cell.angle_gamma   90.00
#
_symmetry.space_group_name_H-M   'P 1'
#
loop_
_entity.id
_entity.type
_entity.pdbx_description
1 polymer ?
#
loop_
_entity_poly.entity_id
_entity_poly.type
_entity_poly.pdbx_seq_one_letter_code
_entity_poly.pdbx_strand_id
1 'polypeptide(L)'
;MRELGREFALRDLERQLRPYRKAVKNRPPSVGWLRALRQALAMPAGDIARYMKLSPKMVFQLERSEVKKTITLERLEEMARAMNCDLVYAVVPWERSLIEVAEAHLHRRVWQKRLTHPGW
;
A
#
# COMPACT_ATOMS: atom_id res chain seq x y z
N MET A 1 8.27 32.72 3.45
CA MET A 1 9.04 31.66 4.13
C MET A 1 8.29 30.34 4.21
N ARG A 2 7.03 30.38 4.66
CA ARG A 2 6.21 29.15 4.68
C ARG A 2 6.00 28.56 3.29
N GLU A 3 5.86 29.40 2.27
CA GLU A 3 5.66 28.95 0.89
C GLU A 3 6.88 28.25 0.33
N LEU A 4 8.11 28.76 0.60
CA LEU A 4 9.35 28.11 0.18
C LEU A 4 9.52 26.75 0.84
N GLY A 5 9.27 26.64 2.15
CA GLY A 5 9.34 25.39 2.86
C GLY A 5 8.35 24.37 2.30
N ARG A 6 7.14 24.83 1.96
CA ARG A 6 6.10 23.99 1.37
C ARG A 6 6.50 23.50 -0.02
N GLU A 7 7.09 24.36 -0.84
CA GLU A 7 7.56 23.96 -2.18
C GLU A 7 8.67 22.91 -2.09
N PHE A 8 9.62 23.10 -1.18
CA PHE A 8 10.67 22.11 -0.96
C PHE A 8 10.09 20.77 -0.52
N ALA A 9 9.13 20.79 0.42
CA ALA A 9 8.49 19.59 0.88
C ALA A 9 7.74 18.86 -0.25
N LEU A 10 7.04 19.60 -1.09
CA LEU A 10 6.33 19.02 -2.23
C LEU A 10 7.28 18.42 -3.25
N ARG A 11 8.38 19.10 -3.56
CA ARG A 11 9.36 18.58 -4.51
C ARG A 11 10.09 17.36 -3.99
N ASP A 12 10.47 17.39 -2.72
CA ASP A 12 11.15 16.26 -2.10
C ASP A 12 10.25 15.02 -2.06
N LEU A 13 9.01 15.19 -1.65
CA LEU A 13 8.05 14.11 -1.62
C LEU A 13 7.72 13.60 -3.02
N GLU A 14 7.60 14.50 -4.00
CA GLU A 14 7.39 14.11 -5.40
C GLU A 14 8.51 13.20 -5.89
N ARG A 15 9.75 13.52 -5.55
CA ARG A 15 10.90 12.68 -5.90
C ARG A 15 10.81 11.31 -5.26
N GLN A 16 10.40 11.24 -3.98
CA GLN A 16 10.23 9.98 -3.28
C GLN A 16 9.09 9.15 -3.89
N LEU A 17 8.03 9.78 -4.37
CA LEU A 17 6.88 9.11 -4.96
C LEU A 17 7.11 8.63 -6.40
N ARG A 18 8.11 9.19 -7.07
CA ARG A 18 8.34 8.89 -8.49
C ARG A 18 8.40 7.39 -8.82
N PRO A 19 9.12 6.55 -8.06
CA PRO A 19 9.16 5.12 -8.36
C PRO A 19 7.80 4.43 -8.26
N TYR A 20 6.89 4.97 -7.44
CA TYR A 20 5.60 4.36 -7.18
C TYR A 20 4.52 4.73 -8.18
N ARG A 21 4.73 5.77 -8.97
CA ARG A 21 3.71 6.27 -9.90
C ARG A 21 3.33 5.24 -10.96
N LYS A 22 4.30 4.49 -11.45
CA LYS A 22 4.03 3.41 -12.42
C LYS A 22 3.30 2.25 -11.76
N ALA A 23 3.54 2.02 -10.49
CA ALA A 23 2.95 0.90 -9.77
C ALA A 23 1.45 1.08 -9.49
N VAL A 24 0.94 2.30 -9.55
CA VAL A 24 -0.48 2.60 -9.28
C VAL A 24 -1.43 1.82 -10.18
N LYS A 25 -1.02 1.54 -11.42
CA LYS A 25 -1.83 0.78 -12.37
C LYS A 25 -1.85 -0.72 -12.11
N ASN A 26 -0.90 -1.20 -11.30
CA ASN A 26 -0.79 -2.62 -10.98
C ASN A 26 -1.58 -2.91 -9.71
N ARG A 27 -2.55 -3.80 -9.81
CA ARG A 27 -3.36 -4.18 -8.65
C ARG A 27 -2.79 -5.41 -7.99
N PRO A 28 -3.02 -5.56 -6.68
CA PRO A 28 -2.66 -6.80 -6.00
C PRO A 28 -3.38 -7.99 -6.63
N PRO A 29 -2.83 -9.21 -6.49
CA PRO A 29 -3.57 -10.42 -6.88
C PRO A 29 -4.94 -10.47 -6.20
N SER A 30 -5.93 -11.07 -6.84
CA SER A 30 -7.29 -11.14 -6.29
C SER A 30 -7.35 -11.87 -4.94
N VAL A 31 -6.44 -12.80 -4.71
CA VAL A 31 -6.35 -13.54 -3.45
C VAL A 31 -5.48 -12.83 -2.41
N GLY A 32 -4.94 -11.66 -2.75
CA GLY A 32 -4.02 -10.91 -1.91
C GLY A 32 -2.57 -11.32 -2.10
N TRP A 33 -1.65 -10.42 -1.77
CA TRP A 33 -0.22 -10.67 -1.89
C TRP A 33 0.25 -11.81 -0.98
N LEU A 34 -0.25 -11.84 0.25
CA LEU A 34 0.21 -12.81 1.24
C LEU A 34 -0.08 -14.24 0.80
N ARG A 35 -1.31 -14.50 0.40
CA ARG A 35 -1.69 -15.83 -0.06
C ARG A 35 -0.99 -16.20 -1.36
N ALA A 36 -0.92 -15.27 -2.31
CA ALA A 36 -0.28 -15.52 -3.60
C ALA A 36 1.19 -15.88 -3.42
N LEU A 37 1.91 -15.13 -2.57
CA LEU A 37 3.32 -15.41 -2.27
C LEU A 37 3.50 -16.75 -1.55
N ARG A 38 2.69 -17.01 -0.53
CA ARG A 38 2.79 -18.25 0.23
C ARG A 38 2.58 -19.46 -0.68
N GLN A 39 1.58 -19.41 -1.55
CA GLN A 39 1.31 -20.50 -2.49
C GLN A 39 2.42 -20.65 -3.53
N ALA A 40 2.89 -19.54 -4.09
CA ALA A 40 3.96 -19.58 -5.09
C ALA A 40 5.27 -20.12 -4.51
N LEU A 41 5.56 -19.80 -3.26
CA LEU A 41 6.75 -20.27 -2.55
C LEU A 41 6.55 -21.66 -1.96
N ALA A 42 5.37 -22.25 -2.11
CA ALA A 42 5.00 -23.54 -1.52
C ALA A 42 5.26 -23.61 -0.01
N MET A 43 5.03 -22.51 0.70
CA MET A 43 5.22 -22.46 2.15
C MET A 43 3.94 -22.91 2.86
N PRO A 44 4.03 -23.89 3.75
CA PRO A 44 2.87 -24.25 4.58
C PRO A 44 2.53 -23.11 5.54
N ALA A 45 1.23 -22.90 5.79
CA ALA A 45 0.80 -21.89 6.74
C ALA A 45 1.39 -22.11 8.13
N GLY A 46 1.67 -23.37 8.50
CA GLY A 46 2.31 -23.69 9.77
C GLY A 46 3.70 -23.10 9.95
N ASP A 47 4.47 -22.99 8.87
CA ASP A 47 5.81 -22.41 8.94
C ASP A 47 5.73 -20.91 9.25
N ILE A 48 4.81 -20.22 8.60
CA ILE A 48 4.56 -18.80 8.85
C ILE A 48 4.03 -18.60 10.27
N ALA A 49 3.11 -19.46 10.69
CA ALA A 49 2.52 -19.41 12.02
C ALA A 49 3.59 -19.53 13.11
N ARG A 50 4.54 -20.46 12.93
CA ARG A 50 5.63 -20.62 13.89
C ARG A 50 6.49 -19.38 14.01
N TYR A 51 6.84 -18.79 12.87
CA TYR A 51 7.62 -17.54 12.87
C TYR A 51 6.89 -16.42 13.60
N MET A 52 5.60 -16.30 13.38
CA MET A 52 4.77 -15.24 13.97
C MET A 52 4.24 -15.59 15.36
N LYS A 53 4.47 -16.79 15.84
CA LYS A 53 3.92 -17.31 17.11
C LYS A 53 2.39 -17.28 17.11
N LEU A 54 1.80 -17.70 16.00
CA LEU A 54 0.36 -17.80 15.79
C LEU A 54 -0.02 -19.21 15.40
N SER A 55 -1.32 -19.48 15.31
CA SER A 55 -1.83 -20.75 14.77
C SER A 55 -1.94 -20.64 13.24
N PRO A 56 -1.91 -21.78 12.53
CA PRO A 56 -2.17 -21.77 11.07
C PRO A 56 -3.53 -21.14 10.73
N LYS A 57 -4.53 -21.34 11.55
CA LYS A 57 -5.85 -20.71 11.37
C LYS A 57 -5.76 -19.21 11.37
N MET A 58 -4.94 -18.64 12.24
CA MET A 58 -4.72 -17.18 12.27
C MET A 58 -4.03 -16.68 11.01
N VAL A 59 -3.10 -17.45 10.44
CA VAL A 59 -2.47 -17.11 9.17
C VAL A 59 -3.52 -16.99 8.07
N PHE A 60 -4.42 -17.96 7.97
CA PHE A 60 -5.49 -17.90 6.98
C PHE A 60 -6.44 -16.72 7.22
N GLN A 61 -6.71 -16.38 8.48
CA GLN A 61 -7.52 -15.21 8.80
C GLN A 61 -6.84 -13.91 8.35
N LEU A 62 -5.53 -13.80 8.54
CA LEU A 62 -4.77 -12.64 8.10
C LEU A 62 -4.78 -12.52 6.58
N GLU A 63 -4.66 -13.62 5.86
CA GLU A 63 -4.76 -13.62 4.40
C GLU A 63 -6.13 -13.10 3.94
N ARG A 64 -7.18 -13.53 4.58
CA ARG A 64 -8.53 -13.03 4.27
C ARG A 64 -8.68 -11.56 4.60
N SER A 65 -8.08 -11.11 5.71
CA SER A 65 -8.17 -9.71 6.12
C SER A 65 -7.42 -8.78 5.17
N GLU A 66 -6.38 -9.25 4.50
CA GLU A 66 -5.73 -8.47 3.45
C GLU A 66 -6.70 -8.20 2.30
N VAL A 67 -7.39 -9.22 1.83
CA VAL A 67 -8.36 -9.09 0.75
C VAL A 67 -9.50 -8.14 1.13
N LYS A 68 -9.94 -8.22 2.38
CA LYS A 68 -10.98 -7.33 2.92
C LYS A 68 -10.47 -5.94 3.27
N LYS A 69 -9.16 -5.71 3.18
CA LYS A 69 -8.51 -4.44 3.55
C LYS A 69 -8.70 -4.06 5.03
N THR A 70 -8.77 -5.06 5.89
CA THR A 70 -8.89 -4.86 7.33
C THR A 70 -7.62 -5.22 8.09
N ILE A 71 -6.63 -5.81 7.42
CA ILE A 71 -5.34 -6.13 8.03
C ILE A 71 -4.59 -4.83 8.37
N THR A 72 -3.83 -4.85 9.48
CA THR A 72 -2.97 -3.73 9.84
C THR A 72 -1.67 -3.80 9.02
N LEU A 73 -1.04 -2.63 8.82
CA LEU A 73 0.28 -2.60 8.17
C LEU A 73 1.30 -3.40 8.97
N GLU A 74 1.22 -3.36 10.29
CA GLU A 74 2.12 -4.12 11.15
C GLU A 74 2.02 -5.62 10.87
N ARG A 75 0.80 -6.17 10.83
CA ARG A 75 0.60 -7.59 10.55
C ARG A 75 1.01 -7.96 9.14
N LEU A 76 0.71 -7.08 8.19
CA LEU A 76 1.11 -7.28 6.80
C LEU A 76 2.63 -7.36 6.67
N GLU A 77 3.35 -6.48 7.36
CA GLU A 77 4.81 -6.47 7.38
C GLU A 77 5.38 -7.73 8.03
N GLU A 78 4.80 -8.15 9.16
CA GLU A 78 5.23 -9.36 9.85
C GLU A 78 5.11 -10.60 8.96
N MET A 79 3.98 -10.73 8.27
CA MET A 79 3.78 -11.86 7.35
C MET A 79 4.72 -11.80 6.15
N ALA A 80 4.96 -10.62 5.61
CA ALA A 80 5.93 -10.46 4.53
C ALA A 80 7.31 -10.95 4.97
N ARG A 81 7.75 -10.53 6.15
CA ARG A 81 9.04 -10.95 6.72
C ARG A 81 9.12 -12.44 6.98
N ALA A 82 8.01 -13.05 7.40
CA ALA A 82 7.96 -14.49 7.58
C ALA A 82 8.23 -15.25 6.28
N MET A 83 8.03 -14.61 5.14
CA MET A 83 8.28 -15.17 3.81
C MET A 83 9.57 -14.60 3.18
N ASN A 84 10.41 -13.95 3.97
CA ASN A 84 11.64 -13.28 3.51
C ASN A 84 11.37 -12.18 2.47
N CYS A 85 10.27 -11.46 2.66
CA CYS A 85 9.85 -10.37 1.78
C CYS A 85 9.74 -9.08 2.55
N ASP A 86 9.83 -7.96 1.84
CA ASP A 86 9.60 -6.64 2.41
C ASP A 86 8.23 -6.13 1.99
N LEU A 87 7.61 -5.37 2.88
CA LEU A 87 6.39 -4.65 2.57
C LEU A 87 6.75 -3.29 1.97
N VAL A 88 6.17 -3.00 0.83
CA VAL A 88 6.29 -1.67 0.21
C VAL A 88 4.89 -1.09 0.06
N TYR A 89 4.71 0.17 0.44
CA TYR A 89 3.45 0.86 0.24
C TYR A 89 3.70 2.33 -0.05
N ALA A 90 2.74 2.95 -0.71
CA ALA A 90 2.78 4.38 -0.98
C ALA A 90 1.37 4.91 -1.17
N VAL A 91 1.22 6.21 -0.92
CA VAL A 91 0.00 6.94 -1.25
C VAL A 91 0.36 7.86 -2.41
N VAL A 92 -0.23 7.60 -3.57
CA VAL A 92 0.16 8.24 -4.82
C VAL A 92 -0.96 9.18 -5.28
N PRO A 93 -0.63 10.45 -5.57
CA PRO A 93 -1.64 11.41 -6.04
C PRO A 93 -2.24 11.01 -7.38
N TRP A 94 -3.51 11.34 -7.57
CA TRP A 94 -4.17 11.17 -8.87
C TRP A 94 -3.60 12.12 -9.93
N GLU A 95 -3.19 13.29 -9.49
CA GLU A 95 -2.60 14.30 -10.38
C GLU A 95 -1.17 13.92 -10.76
N ARG A 96 -0.67 14.54 -11.83
CA ARG A 96 0.69 14.26 -12.29
C ARG A 96 1.75 14.73 -11.31
N SER A 97 1.43 15.72 -10.48
CA SER A 97 2.36 16.23 -9.48
C SER A 97 1.63 16.62 -8.20
N LEU A 98 2.38 16.68 -7.11
CA LEU A 98 1.85 17.13 -5.82
C LEU A 98 1.46 18.61 -5.86
N ILE A 99 2.12 19.40 -6.70
CA ILE A 99 1.75 20.81 -6.88
C ILE A 99 0.34 20.90 -7.45
N GLU A 100 0.01 20.08 -8.45
CA GLU A 100 -1.34 20.03 -9.00
C GLU A 100 -2.38 19.60 -7.97
N VAL A 101 -2.03 18.64 -7.09
CA VAL A 101 -2.91 18.24 -5.99
C VAL A 101 -3.15 19.40 -5.04
N ALA A 102 -2.08 20.11 -4.68
CA ALA A 102 -2.20 21.26 -3.78
C ALA A 102 -3.09 22.35 -4.39
N GLU A 103 -2.92 22.63 -5.69
CA GLU A 103 -3.78 23.61 -6.39
C GLU A 103 -5.23 23.14 -6.45
N ALA A 104 -5.46 21.88 -6.77
CA ALA A 104 -6.79 21.32 -6.82
C ALA A 104 -7.49 21.38 -5.45
N HIS A 105 -6.73 21.18 -4.39
CA HIS A 105 -7.24 21.26 -3.03
C HIS A 105 -7.65 22.69 -2.68
N LEU A 106 -6.84 23.69 -3.05
CA LEU A 106 -7.17 25.08 -2.85
C LEU A 106 -8.49 25.47 -3.53
N HIS A 107 -8.74 24.89 -4.71
CA HIS A 107 -9.98 25.14 -5.47
C HIS A 107 -11.08 24.12 -5.17
N ARG A 108 -10.90 23.28 -4.14
CA ARG A 108 -11.84 22.25 -3.72
C ARG A 108 -12.18 21.22 -4.81
N ARG A 109 -11.37 21.12 -5.84
CA ARG A 109 -11.57 20.14 -6.91
C ARG A 109 -11.26 18.73 -6.49
N VAL A 110 -10.45 18.56 -5.45
CA VAL A 110 -10.03 17.24 -4.97
C VAL A 110 -11.23 16.37 -4.58
N TRP A 111 -12.27 16.96 -4.01
CA TRP A 111 -13.45 16.22 -3.60
C TRP A 111 -14.23 15.65 -4.78
N GLN A 112 -14.36 16.44 -5.87
CA GLN A 112 -15.03 15.98 -7.08
C GLN A 112 -14.27 14.82 -7.73
N LYS A 113 -12.97 14.93 -7.83
CA LYS A 113 -12.15 13.85 -8.38
C LYS A 113 -12.21 12.58 -7.55
N ARG A 114 -12.28 12.73 -6.23
CA ARG A 114 -12.39 11.59 -5.32
C ARG A 114 -13.68 10.81 -5.54
N LEU A 115 -14.78 11.49 -5.86
CA LEU A 115 -16.05 10.83 -6.14
C LEU A 115 -16.06 10.08 -7.45
N THR A 116 -15.29 10.54 -8.44
CA THR A 116 -15.26 9.94 -9.78
C THR A 116 -14.10 8.98 -9.99
N HIS A 117 -13.09 9.02 -9.11
CA HIS A 117 -11.92 8.15 -9.25
C HIS A 117 -12.30 6.70 -8.94
N PRO A 118 -11.95 5.75 -9.83
CA PRO A 118 -12.23 4.34 -9.53
C PRO A 118 -11.42 3.89 -8.32
N GLY A 119 -12.11 3.51 -7.26
CA GLY A 119 -11.49 2.97 -6.07
C GLY A 119 -10.86 1.61 -6.33
N TRP A 120 -9.93 1.20 -5.46
CA TRP A 120 -9.32 -0.13 -5.56
C TRP A 120 -8.87 -0.70 -4.23
#